data_aecc427bd86057a65d1a4ffefbd2bb07
#
_entry.id   aecc427bd86057a65d1a4ffefbd2bb07
#
_cell.length_a   1.000
_cell.length_b   1.000
_cell.length_c   1.000
_cell.angle_alpha   90.00
_cell.angle_beta   90.00
_cell.angle_gamma   90.00
#
_symmetry.space_group_name_H-M   'P 1'
#
loop_
_entity.id
_entity.type
_entity.pdbx_description
1 polymer ?
#
loop_
_entity_poly.entity_id
_entity_poly.type
_entity_poly.pdbx_seq_one_letter_code
_entity_poly.pdbx_strand_id
1 'polypeptide(L)'
;MSNGAETTALPQPTFPLKAPGTAVVHAGPQQTPRIVSVLTRCTEQVLELPEGADVFAALERSLTDFAVPGIMAEFLSGDFGHIDYVHPAYGPDAEHPMSFTEAFTVDAPAGLRHASATIGFREGTPFCHIHASWTTSDNTIRGGHLLPGTLAGPKGLTIRLFALHDAQLISEVDAETGFSAFAPTPANHATDDPESPEPSEPSESADSPNDVVSRIRPGEILDEAVLTVCRNAGFDSAEVVASLGSTTGAVFTDGTAPWPAVEFTHLEGTVTGARSSAPKVTLSGEVVDVAGDVHSGVIANGANPVAVTFELFVRRTA
;
A
#
# COMPACT_ATOMS: atom_id res chain seq x y z
N MET A 1 35.62 17.04 13.85
CA MET A 1 34.62 17.59 14.75
C MET A 1 33.35 16.79 14.44
N SER A 2 33.03 15.87 15.35
CA SER A 2 31.87 14.96 15.15
C SER A 2 30.59 15.74 15.43
N ASN A 3 29.83 16.03 14.40
CA ASN A 3 28.42 16.39 14.57
C ASN A 3 27.69 15.12 14.99
N GLY A 4 27.50 14.93 16.30
CA GLY A 4 26.56 13.98 16.81
C GLY A 4 25.16 14.43 16.37
N ALA A 5 24.48 13.62 15.56
CA ALA A 5 23.07 13.75 15.35
C ALA A 5 22.40 13.61 16.73
N GLU A 6 21.87 14.71 17.27
CA GLU A 6 20.96 14.66 18.41
C GLU A 6 19.76 13.82 17.94
N THR A 7 19.67 12.63 18.47
CA THR A 7 18.43 11.83 18.37
C THR A 7 17.39 12.59 19.17
N THR A 8 16.63 13.43 18.51
CA THR A 8 15.47 14.08 19.12
C THR A 8 14.55 12.95 19.57
N ALA A 9 14.40 12.78 20.89
CA ALA A 9 13.50 11.78 21.43
C ALA A 9 12.11 12.04 20.87
N LEU A 10 11.52 11.01 20.26
CA LEU A 10 10.16 11.11 19.72
C LEU A 10 9.22 11.60 20.83
N PRO A 11 8.27 12.49 20.51
CA PRO A 11 7.31 12.97 21.49
C PRO A 11 6.58 11.77 22.09
N GLN A 12 6.59 11.69 23.43
CA GLN A 12 5.87 10.64 24.14
C GLN A 12 4.36 10.86 24.01
N PRO A 13 3.56 9.78 23.87
CA PRO A 13 2.11 9.93 23.76
C PRO A 13 1.53 10.58 25.01
N THR A 14 0.58 11.48 24.83
CA THR A 14 -0.14 12.16 25.91
C THR A 14 -1.34 11.37 26.41
N PHE A 15 -1.57 10.17 25.86
CA PHE A 15 -2.70 9.27 26.11
C PHE A 15 -2.21 7.83 26.35
N PRO A 16 -3.02 6.97 27.01
CA PRO A 16 -2.65 5.58 27.24
C PRO A 16 -2.50 4.80 25.93
N LEU A 17 -1.36 4.12 25.77
CA LEU A 17 -1.14 3.20 24.66
C LEU A 17 -1.99 1.93 24.85
N LYS A 18 -2.46 1.38 23.71
CA LYS A 18 -3.17 0.11 23.67
C LYS A 18 -2.23 -1.01 23.19
N ALA A 19 -2.65 -2.25 23.34
CA ALA A 19 -1.94 -3.37 22.79
C ALA A 19 -1.96 -3.34 21.23
N PRO A 20 -0.89 -3.81 20.56
CA PRO A 20 -0.91 -4.05 19.12
C PRO A 20 -2.14 -4.88 18.72
N GLY A 21 -2.74 -4.58 17.57
CA GLY A 21 -3.96 -5.23 17.12
C GLY A 21 -5.26 -4.73 17.77
N THR A 22 -5.19 -3.72 18.65
CA THR A 22 -6.42 -3.08 19.18
C THR A 22 -6.92 -2.05 18.18
N ALA A 23 -8.11 -2.23 17.64
CA ALA A 23 -8.70 -1.32 16.66
C ALA A 23 -8.80 0.12 17.19
N VAL A 24 -8.57 1.07 16.28
CA VAL A 24 -8.81 2.51 16.52
C VAL A 24 -10.20 2.85 16.03
N VAL A 25 -10.92 3.67 16.80
CA VAL A 25 -12.14 4.32 16.36
C VAL A 25 -11.80 5.75 16.02
N HIS A 26 -11.97 6.13 14.77
CA HIS A 26 -11.72 7.49 14.30
C HIS A 26 -12.86 8.44 14.69
N ALA A 27 -12.55 9.74 14.77
CA ALA A 27 -13.51 10.78 15.15
C ALA A 27 -14.60 11.00 14.09
N GLY A 28 -14.32 10.71 12.82
CA GLY A 28 -15.27 10.86 11.72
C GLY A 28 -16.29 9.72 11.66
N PRO A 29 -17.42 9.92 10.95
CA PRO A 29 -18.46 8.91 10.81
C PRO A 29 -17.98 7.71 10.00
N GLN A 30 -18.24 6.52 10.53
CA GLN A 30 -17.89 5.27 9.85
C GLN A 30 -18.50 5.22 8.44
N GLN A 31 -17.66 4.99 7.45
CA GLN A 31 -18.04 4.94 6.04
C GLN A 31 -18.37 3.53 5.59
N THR A 32 -19.31 3.40 4.66
CA THR A 32 -19.72 2.13 4.01
C THR A 32 -19.70 2.28 2.49
N PRO A 33 -19.37 1.19 1.74
CA PRO A 33 -18.96 -0.14 2.20
C PRO A 33 -17.60 -0.13 2.87
N ARG A 34 -17.33 -1.12 3.74
CA ARG A 34 -16.03 -1.24 4.45
C ARG A 34 -14.89 -1.69 3.55
N ILE A 35 -15.23 -2.43 2.50
CA ILE A 35 -14.31 -2.88 1.45
C ILE A 35 -14.87 -2.41 0.12
N VAL A 36 -14.08 -1.63 -0.61
CA VAL A 36 -14.38 -1.18 -1.98
C VAL A 36 -13.45 -1.91 -2.91
N SER A 37 -14.01 -2.66 -3.88
CA SER A 37 -13.20 -3.48 -4.79
C SER A 37 -13.64 -3.27 -6.24
N VAL A 38 -12.67 -3.32 -7.15
CA VAL A 38 -12.89 -3.31 -8.59
C VAL A 38 -12.10 -4.45 -9.21
N LEU A 39 -12.79 -5.35 -9.91
CA LEU A 39 -12.16 -6.36 -10.77
C LEU A 39 -11.50 -5.67 -11.97
N THR A 40 -10.32 -6.09 -12.34
CA THR A 40 -9.57 -5.47 -13.43
C THR A 40 -8.73 -6.49 -14.19
N ARG A 41 -8.54 -6.24 -15.47
CA ARG A 41 -7.45 -6.82 -16.24
C ARG A 41 -6.19 -6.04 -15.92
N CYS A 42 -5.06 -6.72 -15.91
CA CYS A 42 -3.78 -6.12 -15.61
C CYS A 42 -2.74 -6.50 -16.65
N THR A 43 -1.88 -5.55 -17.00
CA THR A 43 -0.67 -5.79 -17.79
C THR A 43 0.55 -5.50 -16.93
N GLU A 44 1.47 -6.47 -16.85
CA GLU A 44 2.73 -6.25 -16.15
C GLU A 44 3.74 -5.55 -17.04
N GLN A 45 4.45 -4.57 -16.45
CA GLN A 45 5.53 -3.82 -17.07
C GLN A 45 6.70 -3.73 -16.10
N VAL A 46 7.89 -3.52 -16.62
CA VAL A 46 9.08 -3.23 -15.82
C VAL A 46 9.57 -1.83 -16.17
N LEU A 47 9.73 -1.01 -15.15
CA LEU A 47 10.29 0.34 -15.27
C LEU A 47 11.70 0.35 -14.66
N GLU A 48 12.66 0.75 -15.48
CA GLU A 48 14.05 0.94 -15.06
C GLU A 48 14.32 2.43 -14.88
N LEU A 49 14.68 2.83 -13.66
CA LEU A 49 15.05 4.21 -13.36
C LEU A 49 16.56 4.33 -13.24
N PRO A 50 17.22 5.15 -14.06
CA PRO A 50 18.65 5.41 -13.92
C PRO A 50 18.95 6.27 -12.69
N GLU A 51 20.23 6.33 -12.31
CA GLU A 51 20.72 7.24 -11.27
C GLU A 51 20.21 8.67 -11.45
N GLY A 52 19.72 9.25 -10.36
CA GLY A 52 19.21 10.63 -10.30
C GLY A 52 17.81 10.82 -10.87
N ALA A 53 17.14 9.76 -11.35
CA ALA A 53 15.76 9.87 -11.79
C ALA A 53 14.83 10.18 -10.60
N ASP A 54 13.91 11.12 -10.79
CA ASP A 54 12.83 11.42 -9.84
C ASP A 54 11.82 10.26 -9.85
N VAL A 55 11.69 9.59 -8.69
CA VAL A 55 10.86 8.39 -8.54
C VAL A 55 9.38 8.71 -8.75
N PHE A 56 8.89 9.80 -8.13
CA PHE A 56 7.49 10.21 -8.22
C PHE A 56 7.11 10.60 -9.63
N ALA A 57 7.89 11.50 -10.25
CA ALA A 57 7.64 11.96 -11.61
C ALA A 57 7.67 10.81 -12.64
N ALA A 58 8.52 9.80 -12.43
CA ALA A 58 8.59 8.64 -13.31
C ALA A 58 7.36 7.72 -13.17
N LEU A 59 6.93 7.44 -11.93
CA LEU A 59 5.75 6.63 -11.67
C LEU A 59 4.46 7.32 -12.15
N GLU A 60 4.31 8.61 -11.88
CA GLU A 60 3.17 9.40 -12.33
C GLU A 60 3.06 9.44 -13.87
N ARG A 61 4.20 9.60 -14.56
CA ARG A 61 4.26 9.56 -16.02
C ARG A 61 3.83 8.21 -16.60
N SER A 62 4.06 7.11 -15.89
CA SER A 62 3.68 5.77 -16.34
C SER A 62 2.17 5.63 -16.59
N LEU A 63 1.30 6.41 -15.91
CA LEU A 63 -0.13 6.45 -16.21
C LEU A 63 -0.41 6.87 -17.66
N THR A 64 0.32 7.89 -18.12
CA THR A 64 0.21 8.39 -19.50
C THR A 64 0.91 7.46 -20.49
N ASP A 65 2.11 6.99 -20.16
CA ASP A 65 2.91 6.15 -21.03
C ASP A 65 2.23 4.82 -21.35
N PHE A 66 1.48 4.25 -20.40
CA PHE A 66 0.70 3.01 -20.58
C PHE A 66 -0.79 3.26 -20.88
N ALA A 67 -1.23 4.53 -20.87
CA ALA A 67 -2.62 4.93 -21.11
C ALA A 67 -3.60 4.17 -20.19
N VAL A 68 -3.31 4.10 -18.89
CA VAL A 68 -4.13 3.40 -17.88
C VAL A 68 -4.57 4.32 -16.76
N PRO A 69 -5.75 4.05 -16.15
CA PRO A 69 -6.33 4.89 -15.11
C PRO A 69 -5.81 4.61 -13.70
N GLY A 70 -4.95 3.58 -13.53
CA GLY A 70 -4.35 3.23 -12.24
C GLY A 70 -3.23 2.23 -12.38
N ILE A 71 -2.29 2.24 -11.44
CA ILE A 71 -1.16 1.31 -11.39
C ILE A 71 -0.91 0.93 -9.92
N MET A 72 -0.70 -0.36 -9.66
CA MET A 72 -0.06 -0.86 -8.46
C MET A 72 1.40 -1.17 -8.78
N ALA A 73 2.33 -0.94 -7.84
CA ALA A 73 3.75 -1.13 -8.13
C ALA A 73 4.50 -1.80 -6.97
N GLU A 74 5.54 -2.53 -7.33
CA GLU A 74 6.43 -3.20 -6.40
C GLU A 74 7.87 -2.98 -6.85
N PHE A 75 8.72 -2.52 -5.95
CA PHE A 75 10.13 -2.26 -6.24
C PHE A 75 10.94 -3.54 -6.04
N LEU A 76 11.64 -3.95 -7.09
CA LEU A 76 12.33 -5.24 -7.13
C LEU A 76 13.78 -5.16 -6.68
N SER A 77 14.49 -4.09 -7.05
CA SER A 77 15.93 -3.94 -6.74
C SER A 77 16.43 -2.50 -6.95
N GLY A 78 17.62 -2.23 -6.43
CA GLY A 78 18.33 -0.97 -6.64
C GLY A 78 18.67 -0.25 -5.35
N ASP A 79 18.84 1.06 -5.45
CA ASP A 79 19.07 1.94 -4.31
C ASP A 79 18.50 3.35 -4.56
N PHE A 80 18.32 4.08 -3.48
CA PHE A 80 17.93 5.49 -3.50
C PHE A 80 19.17 6.37 -3.40
N GLY A 81 19.18 7.48 -4.14
CA GLY A 81 20.21 8.52 -4.11
C GLY A 81 19.87 9.63 -3.13
N HIS A 82 18.58 9.87 -2.93
CA HIS A 82 18.02 10.82 -1.98
C HIS A 82 16.64 10.34 -1.58
N ILE A 83 16.29 10.45 -0.30
CA ILE A 83 14.98 10.06 0.21
C ILE A 83 14.45 11.20 1.07
N ASP A 84 13.28 11.73 0.71
CA ASP A 84 12.44 12.51 1.61
C ASP A 84 11.28 11.61 2.09
N TYR A 85 11.03 11.57 3.40
CA TYR A 85 10.03 10.66 3.96
C TYR A 85 9.47 11.14 5.30
N VAL A 86 8.33 10.57 5.65
CA VAL A 86 7.77 10.61 7.01
C VAL A 86 7.54 9.16 7.47
N HIS A 87 7.33 8.95 8.76
CA HIS A 87 6.85 7.67 9.28
C HIS A 87 5.71 7.90 10.28
N PRO A 88 4.95 6.86 10.68
CA PRO A 88 3.90 6.99 11.67
C PRO A 88 4.40 7.68 12.94
N ALA A 89 3.55 8.48 13.55
CA ALA A 89 3.81 9.15 14.81
C ALA A 89 2.58 9.08 15.72
N TYR A 90 2.79 9.35 17.01
CA TYR A 90 1.69 9.55 17.92
C TYR A 90 0.94 10.83 17.57
N GLY A 91 -0.37 10.75 17.52
CA GLY A 91 -1.24 11.90 17.33
C GLY A 91 -1.39 12.74 18.59
N PRO A 92 -2.18 13.83 18.51
CA PRO A 92 -2.27 14.79 19.60
C PRO A 92 -3.05 14.28 20.82
N ASP A 93 -3.98 13.35 20.65
CA ASP A 93 -4.89 12.88 21.70
C ASP A 93 -5.45 11.48 21.43
N ALA A 94 -6.28 10.97 22.34
CA ALA A 94 -6.85 9.62 22.25
C ALA A 94 -7.92 9.47 21.14
N GLU A 95 -8.50 10.56 20.65
CA GLU A 95 -9.47 10.55 19.53
C GLU A 95 -8.74 10.58 18.18
N HIS A 96 -7.53 11.15 18.17
CA HIS A 96 -6.63 11.22 17.02
C HIS A 96 -5.27 10.60 17.39
N PRO A 97 -5.20 9.28 17.64
CA PRO A 97 -4.03 8.66 18.26
C PRO A 97 -2.83 8.52 17.32
N MET A 98 -2.99 8.77 16.03
CA MET A 98 -1.96 8.63 15.01
C MET A 98 -1.81 9.89 14.16
N SER A 99 -0.58 10.11 13.71
CA SER A 99 -0.17 11.22 12.84
C SER A 99 1.05 10.77 12.04
N PHE A 100 1.70 11.70 11.36
CA PHE A 100 3.02 11.55 10.77
C PHE A 100 4.04 12.43 11.50
N THR A 101 5.31 12.02 11.43
CA THR A 101 6.44 12.84 11.87
C THR A 101 6.58 14.08 10.99
N GLU A 102 7.45 15.00 11.40
CA GLU A 102 8.05 15.94 10.46
C GLU A 102 8.84 15.19 9.38
N ALA A 103 9.05 15.82 8.23
CA ALA A 103 9.79 15.20 7.16
C ALA A 103 11.26 15.00 7.52
N PHE A 104 11.77 13.82 7.23
CA PHE A 104 13.18 13.47 7.30
C PHE A 104 13.76 13.40 5.91
N THR A 105 15.08 13.62 5.85
CA THR A 105 15.86 13.49 4.61
C THR A 105 17.01 12.53 4.85
N VAL A 106 17.24 11.63 3.90
CA VAL A 106 18.42 10.75 3.87
C VAL A 106 19.18 10.98 2.58
N ASP A 107 20.42 11.43 2.69
CA ASP A 107 21.38 11.46 1.60
C ASP A 107 22.10 10.11 1.52
N ALA A 108 22.27 9.65 0.36
CA ALA A 108 22.50 8.25 0.02
C ALA A 108 23.95 7.84 -0.24
N PRO A 109 24.18 6.60 -0.75
CA PRO A 109 23.17 5.64 -1.23
C PRO A 109 22.49 4.87 -0.10
N ALA A 110 21.16 4.67 -0.23
CA ALA A 110 20.36 3.84 0.65
C ALA A 110 19.83 2.63 -0.12
N GLY A 111 20.27 1.42 0.26
CA GLY A 111 19.90 0.19 -0.44
C GLY A 111 18.43 -0.15 -0.25
N LEU A 112 17.66 -0.29 -1.32
CA LEU A 112 16.27 -0.74 -1.27
C LEU A 112 16.15 -2.09 -0.57
N ARG A 113 15.16 -2.22 0.33
CA ARG A 113 14.72 -3.51 0.89
C ARG A 113 13.39 -3.91 0.30
N HIS A 114 12.36 -3.14 0.59
CA HIS A 114 11.02 -3.30 0.07
C HIS A 114 10.41 -1.94 -0.25
N ALA A 115 9.59 -1.88 -1.28
CA ALA A 115 8.69 -0.75 -1.49
C ALA A 115 7.49 -1.19 -2.33
N SER A 116 6.33 -0.63 -1.99
CA SER A 116 5.09 -0.76 -2.77
C SER A 116 4.50 0.62 -3.00
N ALA A 117 3.80 0.77 -4.13
CA ALA A 117 3.17 2.03 -4.48
C ALA A 117 1.80 1.85 -5.13
N THR A 118 0.92 2.82 -4.86
CA THR A 118 -0.33 3.05 -5.58
C THR A 118 -0.20 4.32 -6.39
N ILE A 119 -0.48 4.27 -7.68
CA ILE A 119 -0.38 5.38 -8.60
C ILE A 119 -1.74 5.60 -9.26
N GLY A 120 -2.25 6.81 -9.18
CA GLY A 120 -3.55 7.19 -9.70
C GLY A 120 -3.69 8.70 -9.77
N PHE A 121 -4.82 9.22 -9.31
CA PHE A 121 -5.11 10.65 -9.43
C PHE A 121 -5.58 11.24 -8.10
N ARG A 122 -5.21 12.50 -7.86
CA ARG A 122 -5.76 13.37 -6.83
C ARG A 122 -6.19 14.68 -7.48
N GLU A 123 -7.46 15.04 -7.36
CA GLU A 123 -8.02 16.25 -7.99
C GLU A 123 -7.73 16.34 -9.50
N GLY A 124 -7.76 15.17 -10.18
CA GLY A 124 -7.50 15.07 -11.62
C GLY A 124 -6.03 15.13 -12.04
N THR A 125 -5.11 15.29 -11.09
CA THR A 125 -3.65 15.29 -11.34
C THR A 125 -3.04 13.95 -10.96
N PRO A 126 -2.08 13.39 -11.72
CA PRO A 126 -1.33 12.21 -11.33
C PRO A 126 -0.76 12.34 -9.91
N PHE A 127 -0.82 11.28 -9.16
CA PHE A 127 -0.41 11.23 -7.76
C PHE A 127 0.05 9.82 -7.38
N CYS A 128 1.12 9.74 -6.57
CA CYS A 128 1.65 8.48 -6.03
C CYS A 128 1.55 8.44 -4.50
N HIS A 129 1.33 7.24 -3.97
CA HIS A 129 1.46 6.88 -2.58
C HIS A 129 2.48 5.75 -2.48
N ILE A 130 3.58 5.93 -1.76
CA ILE A 130 4.71 4.99 -1.72
C ILE A 130 5.12 4.75 -0.28
N HIS A 131 5.13 3.49 0.15
CA HIS A 131 5.80 3.06 1.37
C HIS A 131 7.06 2.29 1.00
N ALA A 132 8.16 2.55 1.68
CA ALA A 132 9.44 1.89 1.43
C ALA A 132 10.21 1.61 2.71
N SER A 133 11.11 0.63 2.64
CA SER A 133 12.18 0.41 3.59
C SER A 133 13.52 0.29 2.88
N TRP A 134 14.57 0.70 3.57
CA TRP A 134 15.93 0.73 3.03
C TRP A 134 16.97 0.46 4.11
N THR A 135 18.18 0.12 3.65
CA THR A 135 19.38 0.00 4.50
C THR A 135 20.27 1.19 4.22
N THR A 136 20.58 1.96 5.25
CA THR A 136 21.50 3.10 5.19
C THR A 136 22.96 2.66 5.12
N SER A 137 23.88 3.58 4.84
CA SER A 137 25.32 3.30 4.72
C SER A 137 25.98 2.77 6.01
N ASP A 138 25.37 3.02 7.16
CA ASP A 138 25.79 2.50 8.47
C ASP A 138 25.12 1.16 8.85
N ASN A 139 24.43 0.52 7.88
CA ASN A 139 23.64 -0.70 8.03
C ASN A 139 22.41 -0.57 8.95
N THR A 140 21.97 0.62 9.22
CA THR A 140 20.67 0.82 9.90
C THR A 140 19.52 0.58 8.92
N ILE A 141 18.50 -0.14 9.36
CA ILE A 141 17.28 -0.32 8.57
C ILE A 141 16.29 0.77 8.97
N ARG A 142 15.71 1.44 7.98
CA ARG A 142 14.68 2.48 8.14
C ARG A 142 13.60 2.27 7.11
N GLY A 143 12.47 2.92 7.33
CA GLY A 143 11.37 2.93 6.36
C GLY A 143 10.41 4.06 6.64
N GLY A 144 9.40 4.18 5.77
CA GLY A 144 8.34 5.17 5.89
C GLY A 144 7.61 5.41 4.59
N HIS A 145 6.77 6.43 4.64
CA HIS A 145 6.03 6.99 3.54
C HIS A 145 6.93 7.97 2.79
N LEU A 146 7.27 7.64 1.56
CA LEU A 146 8.13 8.49 0.73
C LEU A 146 7.40 9.77 0.31
N LEU A 147 8.17 10.83 0.17
CA LEU A 147 7.70 12.14 -0.30
C LEU A 147 8.32 12.48 -1.65
N PRO A 148 7.67 13.38 -2.45
CA PRO A 148 8.26 13.96 -3.65
C PRO A 148 9.63 14.57 -3.36
N GLY A 149 10.58 14.40 -4.30
CA GLY A 149 11.99 14.72 -4.11
C GLY A 149 12.88 13.50 -3.97
N THR A 150 12.29 12.32 -3.74
CA THR A 150 13.02 11.05 -3.68
C THR A 150 13.60 10.68 -5.05
N LEU A 151 14.90 10.36 -5.09
CA LEU A 151 15.66 10.08 -6.31
C LEU A 151 16.21 8.65 -6.31
N ALA A 152 16.29 8.04 -7.49
CA ALA A 152 17.02 6.80 -7.70
C ALA A 152 18.53 6.98 -7.48
N GLY A 153 19.17 5.99 -6.90
CA GLY A 153 20.58 6.00 -6.57
C GLY A 153 21.50 5.46 -7.67
N PRO A 154 22.80 5.25 -7.36
CA PRO A 154 23.80 4.82 -8.34
C PRO A 154 23.50 3.49 -9.05
N LYS A 155 22.77 2.57 -8.40
CA LYS A 155 22.36 1.32 -9.04
C LYS A 155 21.06 1.44 -9.83
N GLY A 156 20.42 2.62 -9.80
CA GLY A 156 19.07 2.78 -10.32
C GLY A 156 18.03 2.08 -9.46
N LEU A 157 16.82 2.01 -9.98
CA LEU A 157 15.70 1.24 -9.39
C LEU A 157 15.01 0.44 -10.50
N THR A 158 14.74 -0.83 -10.21
CA THR A 158 13.89 -1.70 -11.04
C THR A 158 12.54 -1.85 -10.37
N ILE A 159 11.47 -1.48 -11.05
CA ILE A 159 10.11 -1.44 -10.50
C ILE A 159 9.18 -2.26 -11.39
N ARG A 160 8.45 -3.20 -10.81
CA ARG A 160 7.37 -3.92 -11.48
C ARG A 160 6.09 -3.12 -11.34
N LEU A 161 5.45 -2.84 -12.46
CA LEU A 161 4.20 -2.10 -12.56
C LEU A 161 3.09 -3.03 -12.98
N PHE A 162 1.96 -2.95 -12.31
CA PHE A 162 0.72 -3.63 -12.62
C PHE A 162 -0.26 -2.58 -13.14
N ALA A 163 -0.29 -2.41 -14.47
CA ALA A 163 -1.12 -1.44 -15.17
C ALA A 163 -2.58 -1.93 -15.20
N LEU A 164 -3.47 -1.26 -14.49
CA LEU A 164 -4.89 -1.63 -14.30
C LEU A 164 -5.73 -1.03 -15.44
N HIS A 165 -6.45 -1.87 -16.16
CA HIS A 165 -7.23 -1.40 -17.32
C HIS A 165 -8.66 -0.98 -16.96
N ASP A 166 -9.26 -1.62 -15.94
CA ASP A 166 -10.69 -1.46 -15.63
C ASP A 166 -10.94 -0.75 -14.28
N ALA A 167 -9.87 -0.36 -13.57
CA ALA A 167 -9.93 0.30 -12.29
C ALA A 167 -9.18 1.63 -12.30
N GLN A 168 -9.90 2.72 -12.03
CA GLN A 168 -9.30 4.02 -11.76
C GLN A 168 -9.01 4.15 -10.26
N LEU A 169 -7.84 4.67 -9.89
CA LEU A 169 -7.44 4.89 -8.51
C LEU A 169 -7.51 6.39 -8.19
N ILE A 170 -8.40 6.76 -7.26
CA ILE A 170 -8.64 8.14 -6.86
C ILE A 170 -8.29 8.33 -5.40
N SER A 171 -7.40 9.28 -5.10
CA SER A 171 -7.03 9.69 -3.75
C SER A 171 -7.85 10.89 -3.31
N GLU A 172 -8.62 10.72 -2.23
CA GLU A 172 -9.44 11.77 -1.63
C GLU A 172 -9.30 11.77 -0.12
N VAL A 173 -9.63 12.91 0.51
CA VAL A 173 -9.71 12.97 1.99
C VAL A 173 -10.87 12.12 2.46
N ASP A 174 -10.58 11.15 3.31
CA ASP A 174 -11.57 10.26 3.88
C ASP A 174 -12.26 10.90 5.10
N ALA A 175 -13.59 10.97 5.06
CA ALA A 175 -14.37 11.61 6.13
C ALA A 175 -14.34 10.86 7.46
N GLU A 176 -14.02 9.56 7.49
CA GLU A 176 -13.90 8.76 8.71
C GLU A 176 -12.58 9.04 9.42
N THR A 177 -11.48 9.12 8.67
CA THR A 177 -10.13 9.19 9.23
C THR A 177 -9.51 10.58 9.18
N GLY A 178 -9.97 11.44 8.27
CA GLY A 178 -9.33 12.72 7.95
C GLY A 178 -8.05 12.63 7.11
N PHE A 179 -7.55 11.42 6.85
CA PHE A 179 -6.40 11.20 5.98
C PHE A 179 -6.83 11.06 4.52
N SER A 180 -5.94 11.41 3.60
CA SER A 180 -6.13 11.06 2.18
C SER A 180 -5.88 9.58 1.96
N ALA A 181 -6.70 8.94 1.12
CA ALA A 181 -6.57 7.53 0.80
C ALA A 181 -7.04 7.26 -0.63
N PHE A 182 -6.37 6.34 -1.31
CA PHE A 182 -6.83 5.84 -2.59
C PHE A 182 -8.04 4.92 -2.42
N ALA A 183 -8.98 5.05 -3.36
CA ALA A 183 -10.07 4.09 -3.54
C ALA A 183 -10.22 3.76 -5.03
N PRO A 184 -10.44 2.48 -5.37
CA PRO A 184 -10.72 2.11 -6.75
C PRO A 184 -12.16 2.46 -7.13
N THR A 185 -12.31 2.94 -8.36
CA THR A 185 -13.60 3.10 -9.03
C THR A 185 -13.53 2.42 -10.40
N PRO A 186 -14.64 1.90 -10.96
CA PRO A 186 -14.61 1.39 -12.32
C PRO A 186 -14.15 2.46 -13.30
N ALA A 187 -13.22 2.11 -14.18
CA ALA A 187 -12.79 3.01 -15.24
C ALA A 187 -13.92 3.24 -16.21
N ASN A 188 -14.21 4.50 -16.55
CA ASN A 188 -15.16 4.85 -17.59
C ASN A 188 -14.50 4.55 -18.95
N HIS A 189 -14.77 3.38 -19.50
CA HIS A 189 -14.53 3.16 -20.92
C HIS A 189 -15.60 3.97 -21.67
N ALA A 190 -15.17 5.02 -22.37
CA ALA A 190 -16.08 5.78 -23.21
C ALA A 190 -16.66 4.82 -24.26
N THR A 191 -17.86 4.32 -23.99
CA THR A 191 -18.71 3.63 -24.97
C THR A 191 -19.51 4.69 -25.75
N ASP A 192 -18.80 5.58 -26.43
CA ASP A 192 -19.41 6.49 -27.40
C ASP A 192 -19.25 5.92 -28.80
N ASP A 193 -19.84 4.75 -29.04
CA ASP A 193 -20.25 4.33 -30.35
C ASP A 193 -21.63 3.67 -30.26
N PRO A 194 -22.71 4.39 -30.66
CA PRO A 194 -24.07 3.87 -30.59
C PRO A 194 -24.37 2.80 -31.67
N GLU A 195 -23.35 2.31 -32.38
CA GLU A 195 -23.50 1.41 -33.52
C GLU A 195 -22.68 0.09 -33.38
N SER A 196 -22.52 -0.41 -32.15
CA SER A 196 -21.98 -1.76 -31.95
C SER A 196 -23.11 -2.80 -31.97
N PRO A 197 -22.96 -3.91 -32.74
CA PRO A 197 -23.94 -4.98 -32.76
C PRO A 197 -24.10 -5.67 -31.42
N GLU A 198 -25.28 -6.21 -31.14
CA GLU A 198 -25.64 -6.89 -29.91
C GLU A 198 -24.58 -7.88 -29.42
N PRO A 199 -24.42 -8.02 -28.08
CA PRO A 199 -23.40 -8.87 -27.50
C PRO A 199 -23.68 -10.34 -27.89
N SER A 200 -22.76 -10.92 -28.66
CA SER A 200 -22.62 -12.36 -28.80
C SER A 200 -22.30 -12.99 -27.43
N GLU A 201 -22.84 -14.18 -27.19
CA GLU A 201 -22.67 -14.94 -25.94
C GLU A 201 -21.22 -14.93 -25.43
N PRO A 202 -20.98 -14.85 -24.10
CA PRO A 202 -19.65 -14.78 -23.53
C PRO A 202 -18.89 -16.07 -23.85
N SER A 203 -17.95 -15.99 -24.79
CA SER A 203 -16.89 -16.99 -24.88
C SER A 203 -16.01 -16.85 -23.63
N GLU A 204 -15.68 -17.95 -22.97
CA GLU A 204 -14.59 -18.00 -21.99
C GLU A 204 -13.28 -17.69 -22.72
N SER A 205 -13.01 -16.40 -22.93
CA SER A 205 -11.83 -15.92 -23.63
C SER A 205 -10.81 -15.40 -22.62
N ALA A 206 -9.54 -15.37 -23.05
CA ALA A 206 -8.36 -14.88 -22.33
C ALA A 206 -8.47 -13.43 -21.80
N ASP A 207 -9.65 -12.83 -21.79
CA ASP A 207 -9.96 -11.43 -21.53
C ASP A 207 -10.76 -11.20 -20.21
N SER A 208 -10.96 -12.27 -19.41
CA SER A 208 -11.65 -12.14 -18.12
C SER A 208 -10.73 -11.51 -17.08
N PRO A 209 -11.24 -10.59 -16.22
CA PRO A 209 -10.45 -10.02 -15.13
C PRO A 209 -9.92 -11.11 -14.19
N ASN A 210 -8.61 -11.11 -13.98
CA ASN A 210 -7.93 -12.05 -13.08
C ASN A 210 -7.29 -11.34 -11.87
N ASP A 211 -7.50 -10.05 -11.78
CA ASP A 211 -6.95 -9.21 -10.72
C ASP A 211 -8.07 -8.41 -10.06
N VAL A 212 -7.88 -8.04 -8.80
CA VAL A 212 -8.78 -7.16 -8.06
C VAL A 212 -7.97 -6.19 -7.22
N VAL A 213 -8.28 -4.91 -7.37
CA VAL A 213 -7.74 -3.85 -6.51
C VAL A 213 -8.82 -3.41 -5.53
N SER A 214 -8.44 -3.20 -4.28
CA SER A 214 -9.38 -2.89 -3.22
C SER A 214 -8.84 -1.84 -2.26
N ARG A 215 -9.75 -1.05 -1.70
CA ARG A 215 -9.53 -0.28 -0.49
C ARG A 215 -10.20 -0.98 0.68
N ILE A 216 -9.42 -1.26 1.74
CA ILE A 216 -9.91 -1.77 3.03
C ILE A 216 -9.95 -0.61 4.01
N ARG A 217 -11.08 -0.39 4.68
CA ARG A 217 -11.30 0.71 5.62
C ARG A 217 -10.86 0.36 7.05
N PRO A 218 -10.71 1.36 7.95
CA PRO A 218 -10.28 1.16 9.33
C PRO A 218 -11.11 0.12 10.09
N GLY A 219 -10.45 -0.67 10.93
CA GLY A 219 -11.08 -1.67 11.78
C GLY A 219 -11.38 -3.03 11.13
N GLU A 220 -11.34 -3.11 9.79
CA GLU A 220 -11.41 -4.41 9.10
C GLU A 220 -10.13 -5.21 9.39
N ILE A 221 -10.27 -6.50 9.68
CA ILE A 221 -9.14 -7.40 9.94
C ILE A 221 -8.51 -7.80 8.61
N LEU A 222 -7.21 -7.59 8.48
CA LEU A 222 -6.50 -7.65 7.18
C LEU A 222 -6.66 -8.99 6.46
N ASP A 223 -6.40 -10.12 7.11
CA ASP A 223 -6.52 -11.45 6.50
C ASP A 223 -7.98 -11.84 6.20
N GLU A 224 -8.94 -11.43 7.02
CA GLU A 224 -10.38 -11.60 6.78
C GLU A 224 -10.85 -10.76 5.60
N ALA A 225 -10.33 -9.52 5.47
CA ALA A 225 -10.61 -8.65 4.35
C ALA A 225 -10.05 -9.23 3.04
N VAL A 226 -8.82 -9.73 3.03
CA VAL A 226 -8.21 -10.45 1.88
C VAL A 226 -9.10 -11.60 1.44
N LEU A 227 -9.56 -12.43 2.39
CA LEU A 227 -10.45 -13.55 2.09
C LEU A 227 -11.79 -13.07 1.52
N THR A 228 -12.35 -12.00 2.07
CA THR A 228 -13.60 -11.39 1.60
C THR A 228 -13.46 -10.86 0.17
N VAL A 229 -12.35 -10.19 -0.14
CA VAL A 229 -12.04 -9.72 -1.49
C VAL A 229 -11.98 -10.88 -2.48
N CYS A 230 -11.25 -11.97 -2.15
CA CYS A 230 -11.17 -13.17 -3.00
C CYS A 230 -12.55 -13.78 -3.25
N ARG A 231 -13.38 -13.92 -2.22
CA ARG A 231 -14.75 -14.48 -2.35
C ARG A 231 -15.63 -13.63 -3.24
N ASN A 232 -15.62 -12.32 -3.06
CA ASN A 232 -16.41 -11.37 -3.85
C ASN A 232 -15.96 -11.33 -5.31
N ALA A 233 -14.66 -11.49 -5.56
CA ALA A 233 -14.07 -11.59 -6.90
C ALA A 233 -14.29 -12.97 -7.56
N GLY A 234 -14.79 -13.97 -6.81
CA GLY A 234 -14.96 -15.34 -7.31
C GLY A 234 -13.65 -16.12 -7.42
N PHE A 235 -12.55 -15.67 -6.76
CA PHE A 235 -11.27 -16.34 -6.76
C PHE A 235 -11.25 -17.43 -5.68
N ASP A 236 -10.85 -18.64 -6.03
CA ASP A 236 -10.67 -19.71 -5.06
C ASP A 236 -9.22 -19.80 -4.56
N SER A 237 -8.28 -19.49 -5.44
CA SER A 237 -6.86 -19.34 -5.13
C SER A 237 -6.34 -18.01 -5.65
N ALA A 238 -5.50 -17.35 -4.85
CA ALA A 238 -4.98 -16.03 -5.18
C ALA A 238 -3.65 -15.75 -4.47
N GLU A 239 -2.91 -14.78 -4.99
CA GLU A 239 -1.75 -14.17 -4.37
C GLU A 239 -1.99 -12.69 -4.06
N VAL A 240 -1.38 -12.20 -2.99
CA VAL A 240 -1.33 -10.78 -2.61
C VAL A 240 0.04 -10.25 -2.98
N VAL A 241 0.08 -9.17 -3.75
CA VAL A 241 1.31 -8.52 -4.22
C VAL A 241 1.12 -7.00 -4.24
N ALA A 242 2.19 -6.23 -4.30
CA ALA A 242 2.20 -4.77 -4.52
C ALA A 242 1.20 -3.98 -3.64
N SER A 243 0.95 -4.46 -2.44
CA SER A 243 -0.04 -3.91 -1.51
C SER A 243 0.62 -3.09 -0.43
N LEU A 244 -0.02 -2.00 -0.01
CA LEU A 244 0.46 -1.11 1.05
C LEU A 244 -0.71 -0.55 1.86
N GLY A 245 -0.40 -0.05 3.05
CA GLY A 245 -1.40 0.51 3.95
C GLY A 245 -0.93 0.50 5.39
N SER A 246 -1.86 0.54 6.32
CA SER A 246 -1.54 0.61 7.76
C SER A 246 -2.42 -0.31 8.60
N THR A 247 -1.86 -0.85 9.69
CA THR A 247 -2.62 -1.55 10.74
C THR A 247 -2.36 -0.91 12.11
N THR A 248 -3.19 -1.26 13.10
CA THR A 248 -3.10 -0.69 14.46
C THR A 248 -2.02 -1.39 15.30
N GLY A 249 -0.76 -1.06 15.03
CA GLY A 249 0.38 -1.90 15.35
C GLY A 249 0.37 -3.13 14.43
N ALA A 250 1.31 -4.05 14.60
CA ALA A 250 1.29 -5.34 13.93
C ALA A 250 1.43 -6.48 14.94
N VAL A 251 0.70 -7.57 14.69
CA VAL A 251 0.82 -8.83 15.42
C VAL A 251 1.30 -9.88 14.42
N PHE A 252 2.53 -10.34 14.62
CA PHE A 252 3.12 -11.43 13.89
C PHE A 252 3.00 -12.74 14.68
N THR A 253 3.26 -13.87 14.07
CA THR A 253 3.25 -15.17 14.77
C THR A 253 4.34 -15.29 15.83
N ASP A 254 5.40 -14.48 15.73
CA ASP A 254 6.60 -14.52 16.57
C ASP A 254 7.01 -13.15 17.15
N GLY A 255 6.16 -12.13 17.03
CA GLY A 255 6.47 -10.80 17.51
C GLY A 255 5.35 -9.79 17.31
N THR A 256 5.61 -8.54 17.69
CA THR A 256 4.66 -7.44 17.53
C THR A 256 5.38 -6.14 17.21
N ALA A 257 4.69 -5.23 16.49
CA ALA A 257 5.07 -3.83 16.35
C ALA A 257 4.04 -2.94 17.05
N PRO A 258 4.46 -1.78 17.62
CA PRO A 258 3.65 -1.03 18.58
C PRO A 258 2.41 -0.37 17.95
N TRP A 259 1.37 -0.21 18.76
CA TRP A 259 0.21 0.64 18.53
C TRP A 259 0.64 2.14 18.58
N PRO A 260 0.04 3.14 17.88
CA PRO A 260 -1.29 3.10 17.29
C PRO A 260 -1.33 2.71 15.80
N ALA A 261 -0.23 2.89 15.08
CA ALA A 261 -0.20 2.58 13.66
C ALA A 261 1.20 2.13 13.22
N VAL A 262 1.23 1.21 12.29
CA VAL A 262 2.41 0.87 11.50
C VAL A 262 2.05 0.93 10.01
N GLU A 263 3.02 1.26 9.17
CA GLU A 263 2.87 1.29 7.72
C GLU A 263 3.56 0.09 7.09
N PHE A 264 2.82 -0.61 6.22
CA PHE A 264 3.36 -1.73 5.46
C PHE A 264 4.17 -1.22 4.28
N THR A 265 5.46 -1.54 4.27
CA THR A 265 6.36 -1.35 3.13
C THR A 265 6.32 -2.52 2.17
N HIS A 266 5.84 -3.68 2.67
CA HIS A 266 5.68 -4.91 1.92
C HIS A 266 4.58 -5.76 2.52
N LEU A 267 3.73 -6.31 1.67
CA LEU A 267 2.79 -7.38 2.01
C LEU A 267 2.73 -8.37 0.85
N GLU A 268 3.01 -9.62 1.15
CA GLU A 268 2.83 -10.74 0.23
C GLU A 268 2.02 -11.85 0.90
N GLY A 269 1.42 -12.71 0.11
CA GLY A 269 0.72 -13.86 0.66
C GLY A 269 -0.07 -14.66 -0.34
N THR A 270 -0.69 -15.71 0.17
CA THR A 270 -1.50 -16.62 -0.64
C THR A 270 -2.84 -16.92 0.03
N VAL A 271 -3.85 -17.09 -0.81
CA VAL A 271 -5.17 -17.56 -0.43
C VAL A 271 -5.45 -18.87 -1.17
N THR A 272 -5.92 -19.89 -0.47
CA THR A 272 -6.33 -21.16 -1.09
C THR A 272 -7.66 -21.61 -0.52
N GLY A 273 -8.51 -22.14 -1.40
CA GLY A 273 -9.84 -22.64 -1.02
C GLY A 273 -10.75 -21.53 -0.46
N ALA A 274 -10.67 -20.30 -1.00
CA ALA A 274 -11.42 -19.17 -0.48
C ALA A 274 -12.93 -19.41 -0.43
N ARG A 275 -13.45 -20.22 -1.34
CA ARG A 275 -14.88 -20.60 -1.40
C ARG A 275 -15.20 -21.92 -0.71
N SER A 276 -14.21 -22.58 -0.14
CA SER A 276 -14.37 -23.83 0.62
C SER A 276 -14.85 -23.55 2.05
N SER A 277 -15.16 -24.63 2.78
CA SER A 277 -15.48 -24.58 4.21
C SER A 277 -14.26 -24.38 5.12
N ALA A 278 -13.04 -24.51 4.57
CA ALA A 278 -11.80 -24.38 5.31
C ALA A 278 -10.77 -23.55 4.48
N PRO A 279 -11.02 -22.26 4.28
CA PRO A 279 -10.10 -21.40 3.55
C PRO A 279 -8.80 -21.22 4.32
N LYS A 280 -7.70 -21.04 3.59
CA LYS A 280 -6.41 -20.73 4.18
C LYS A 280 -5.89 -19.42 3.61
N VAL A 281 -5.57 -18.48 4.50
CA VAL A 281 -4.88 -17.22 4.20
C VAL A 281 -3.55 -17.24 4.94
N THR A 282 -2.46 -16.99 4.22
CA THR A 282 -1.13 -16.83 4.79
C THR A 282 -0.54 -15.56 4.25
N LEU A 283 -0.25 -14.62 5.15
CA LEU A 283 0.34 -13.33 4.81
C LEU A 283 1.67 -13.17 5.53
N SER A 284 2.64 -12.56 4.87
CA SER A 284 3.89 -12.07 5.47
C SER A 284 4.08 -10.61 5.07
N GLY A 285 4.71 -9.84 5.95
CA GLY A 285 4.90 -8.42 5.66
C GLY A 285 6.06 -7.81 6.43
N GLU A 286 6.41 -6.62 6.00
CA GLU A 286 7.34 -5.73 6.66
C GLU A 286 6.65 -4.40 6.94
N VAL A 287 6.85 -3.86 8.14
CA VAL A 287 6.18 -2.64 8.60
C VAL A 287 7.17 -1.68 9.26
N VAL A 288 6.83 -0.40 9.22
CA VAL A 288 7.53 0.69 9.93
C VAL A 288 6.66 1.20 11.06
N ASP A 289 7.22 1.32 12.24
CA ASP A 289 6.52 1.80 13.43
C ASP A 289 6.72 3.30 13.72
N VAL A 290 6.15 3.77 14.82
CA VAL A 290 6.22 5.18 15.27
C VAL A 290 7.62 5.63 15.68
N ALA A 291 8.59 4.73 15.84
CA ALA A 291 9.99 5.04 16.07
C ALA A 291 10.82 5.05 14.77
N GLY A 292 10.20 4.70 13.63
CA GLY A 292 10.87 4.47 12.36
C GLY A 292 11.62 3.13 12.33
N ASP A 293 11.38 2.26 13.30
CA ASP A 293 11.95 0.91 13.34
C ASP A 293 11.16 -0.03 12.44
N VAL A 294 11.89 -0.96 11.81
CA VAL A 294 11.32 -1.89 10.84
C VAL A 294 11.17 -3.27 11.47
N HIS A 295 9.96 -3.83 11.34
CA HIS A 295 9.61 -5.16 11.82
C HIS A 295 9.09 -6.00 10.66
N SER A 296 9.33 -7.31 10.68
CA SER A 296 8.83 -8.21 9.64
C SER A 296 8.50 -9.58 10.20
N GLY A 297 7.57 -10.28 9.57
CA GLY A 297 7.19 -11.63 9.98
C GLY A 297 5.93 -12.13 9.27
N VAL A 298 5.51 -13.33 9.67
CA VAL A 298 4.23 -13.90 9.26
C VAL A 298 3.11 -13.24 10.07
N ILE A 299 2.13 -12.69 9.39
CA ILE A 299 0.98 -12.00 10.01
C ILE A 299 0.13 -13.01 10.78
N ALA A 300 -0.17 -12.71 12.04
CA ALA A 300 -1.09 -13.51 12.85
C ALA A 300 -2.54 -13.26 12.39
N ASN A 301 -3.22 -14.31 11.95
CA ASN A 301 -4.58 -14.21 11.46
C ASN A 301 -5.56 -13.74 12.56
N GLY A 302 -6.52 -12.91 12.19
CA GLY A 302 -7.55 -12.37 13.07
C GLY A 302 -7.07 -11.26 14.02
N ALA A 303 -5.82 -10.76 13.88
CA ALA A 303 -5.20 -9.89 14.86
C ALA A 303 -4.74 -8.52 14.36
N ASN A 304 -4.90 -8.22 13.07
CA ASN A 304 -4.34 -7.01 12.45
C ASN A 304 -5.45 -6.13 11.83
N PRO A 305 -6.15 -5.31 12.64
CA PRO A 305 -7.13 -4.37 12.10
C PRO A 305 -6.44 -3.23 11.37
N VAL A 306 -6.99 -2.85 10.22
CA VAL A 306 -6.55 -1.70 9.42
C VAL A 306 -6.65 -0.43 10.27
N ALA A 307 -5.60 0.41 10.22
CA ALA A 307 -5.55 1.65 10.98
C ALA A 307 -6.24 2.81 10.27
N VAL A 308 -5.79 3.16 9.06
CA VAL A 308 -6.34 4.25 8.24
C VAL A 308 -6.94 3.72 6.95
N THR A 309 -6.15 3.05 6.16
CA THR A 309 -6.52 2.44 4.88
C THR A 309 -5.57 1.30 4.56
N PHE A 310 -6.02 0.37 3.75
CA PHE A 310 -5.15 -0.61 3.12
C PHE A 310 -5.51 -0.71 1.63
N GLU A 311 -4.52 -0.49 0.78
CA GLU A 311 -4.61 -0.54 -0.67
C GLU A 311 -4.12 -1.93 -1.08
N LEU A 312 -5.08 -2.83 -1.31
CA LEU A 312 -4.86 -4.25 -1.52
C LEU A 312 -4.96 -4.60 -3.00
N PHE A 313 -3.96 -5.32 -3.50
CA PHE A 313 -3.97 -5.87 -4.84
C PHE A 313 -3.83 -7.40 -4.78
N VAL A 314 -4.81 -8.09 -5.37
CA VAL A 314 -4.93 -9.55 -5.32
C VAL A 314 -5.06 -10.09 -6.74
N ARG A 315 -4.30 -11.14 -7.05
CA ARG A 315 -4.26 -11.80 -8.35
C ARG A 315 -4.75 -13.23 -8.23
N ARG A 316 -5.62 -13.65 -9.14
CA ARG A 316 -6.03 -15.05 -9.23
C ARG A 316 -4.83 -15.91 -9.60
N THR A 317 -4.62 -16.99 -8.86
CA THR A 317 -3.74 -18.10 -9.25
C THR A 317 -4.55 -19.28 -9.77
N ALA A 318 -3.92 -20.12 -10.57
CA ALA A 318 -4.58 -21.26 -11.21
C ALA A 318 -5.15 -22.28 -10.21
#